data_b645c561263979d3ad4e6310fd1679c7
#
_entry.id   b645c561263979d3ad4e6310fd1679c7
#
_cell.length_a   1.000
_cell.length_b   1.000
_cell.length_c   1.000
_cell.angle_alpha   90.00
_cell.angle_beta   90.00
_cell.angle_gamma   90.00
#
_symmetry.space_group_name_H-M   'P 1'
#
loop_
_entity.id
_entity.type
_entity.pdbx_description
1 polymer ?
#
loop_
_entity_poly.entity_id
_entity_poly.type
_entity_poly.pdbx_seq_one_letter_code
_entity_poly.pdbx_strand_id
1 'polypeptide(L)'
;MTRKSVDLIMWARNGAHFLPRVLKRIEETIPSRNVNRRILIDDHSSDSTVEIARGFNWETYKNPSSGISAGANEALRHVESPFFISFEQDLLLTKEWWNEIPRHFEKKKVAVVSGMRVAEKPAGLRKLQQYVARKYRGEKELSSWLRSRMMAAFTLGKTLDNTMYKTEVMRNLGGFPKMTVNAGVDAVLAYKMEKAGFHWIVDYNLQSTHIRKNLREELRHQQLYASMLKEISLKIRQETGLAFSITRSSVFFRLAISPATGVLIALRMRDPSITYIHPLIRLAYAKGLLAGHHD
;
A
#
# COMPACT_ATOMS: atom_id res chain seq x y z
N MET A 1 -22.94 -3.86 19.31
CA MET A 1 -21.91 -4.18 18.28
C MET A 1 -21.25 -5.49 18.65
N THR A 2 -21.46 -6.54 17.85
CA THR A 2 -20.74 -7.81 17.97
C THR A 2 -19.24 -7.52 17.89
N ARG A 3 -18.45 -8.02 18.85
CA ARG A 3 -16.99 -7.89 18.87
C ARG A 3 -16.46 -8.45 17.54
N LYS A 4 -16.00 -7.59 16.63
CA LYS A 4 -15.36 -8.04 15.38
C LYS A 4 -14.03 -8.67 15.78
N SER A 5 -13.90 -10.00 15.71
CA SER A 5 -12.64 -10.69 15.83
C SER A 5 -11.84 -10.50 14.55
N VAL A 6 -10.56 -10.20 14.69
CA VAL A 6 -9.65 -10.02 13.55
C VAL A 6 -8.38 -10.84 13.74
N ASP A 7 -7.82 -11.31 12.62
CA ASP A 7 -6.47 -11.83 12.59
C ASP A 7 -5.52 -10.74 12.05
N LEU A 8 -4.34 -10.65 12.64
CA LEU A 8 -3.29 -9.76 12.19
C LEU A 8 -2.31 -10.58 11.35
N ILE A 9 -2.00 -10.08 10.14
CA ILE A 9 -1.05 -10.73 9.26
C ILE A 9 0.08 -9.79 8.85
N MET A 10 1.27 -10.31 8.72
CA MET A 10 2.47 -9.60 8.27
C MET A 10 3.34 -10.54 7.45
N TRP A 11 4.03 -10.02 6.45
CA TRP A 11 5.15 -10.67 5.79
C TRP A 11 6.38 -9.79 5.98
N ALA A 12 7.49 -10.41 6.32
CA ALA A 12 8.70 -9.69 6.69
C ALA A 12 9.96 -10.36 6.13
N ARG A 13 10.95 -9.54 5.80
CA ARG A 13 12.30 -9.97 5.45
C ARG A 13 13.31 -9.01 6.04
N ASN A 14 14.22 -9.54 6.89
CA ASN A 14 15.26 -8.75 7.54
C ASN A 14 14.72 -7.48 8.20
N GLY A 15 13.66 -7.64 9.01
CA GLY A 15 12.91 -6.57 9.65
C GLY A 15 13.32 -6.26 11.08
N ALA A 16 14.34 -6.92 11.64
CA ALA A 16 14.70 -6.84 13.06
C ALA A 16 14.85 -5.41 13.58
N HIS A 17 15.36 -4.50 12.74
CA HIS A 17 15.54 -3.10 13.12
C HIS A 17 14.22 -2.34 13.35
N PHE A 18 13.16 -2.69 12.61
CA PHE A 18 11.90 -1.95 12.64
C PHE A 18 10.83 -2.63 13.51
N LEU A 19 10.81 -3.96 13.52
CA LEU A 19 9.76 -4.77 14.11
C LEU A 19 9.43 -4.41 15.57
N PRO A 20 10.39 -4.21 16.50
CA PRO A 20 10.04 -3.90 17.89
C PRO A 20 9.15 -2.66 18.00
N ARG A 21 9.46 -1.62 17.21
CA ARG A 21 8.71 -0.37 17.19
C ARG A 21 7.33 -0.53 16.53
N VAL A 22 7.27 -1.32 15.47
CA VAL A 22 6.03 -1.58 14.71
C VAL A 22 5.07 -2.46 15.52
N LEU A 23 5.55 -3.58 16.05
CA LEU A 23 4.72 -4.52 16.81
C LEU A 23 4.16 -3.87 18.07
N LYS A 24 4.99 -3.11 18.80
CA LYS A 24 4.54 -2.31 19.94
C LYS A 24 3.44 -1.32 19.54
N ARG A 25 3.57 -0.62 18.40
CA ARG A 25 2.55 0.31 17.94
C ARG A 25 1.24 -0.40 17.55
N ILE A 26 1.31 -1.61 16.99
CA ILE A 26 0.12 -2.43 16.70
C ILE A 26 -0.60 -2.79 18.01
N GLU A 27 0.11 -3.22 19.05
CA GLU A 27 -0.47 -3.54 20.37
C GLU A 27 -1.10 -2.32 21.05
N GLU A 28 -0.47 -1.13 20.94
CA GLU A 28 -1.01 0.12 21.45
C GLU A 28 -2.27 0.58 20.71
N THR A 29 -2.42 0.20 19.44
CA THR A 29 -3.49 0.69 18.55
C THR A 29 -4.67 -0.26 18.50
N ILE A 30 -4.43 -1.57 18.43
CA ILE A 30 -5.47 -2.59 18.27
C ILE A 30 -5.64 -3.34 19.60
N PRO A 31 -6.80 -3.22 20.28
CA PRO A 31 -7.02 -3.89 21.55
C PRO A 31 -6.90 -5.41 21.43
N SER A 32 -6.09 -6.02 22.28
CA SER A 32 -5.80 -7.47 22.26
C SER A 32 -7.05 -8.34 22.34
N ARG A 33 -8.10 -7.88 23.04
CA ARG A 33 -9.40 -8.55 23.14
C ARG A 33 -10.15 -8.71 21.81
N ASN A 34 -9.73 -7.98 20.77
CA ASN A 34 -10.29 -8.05 19.44
C ASN A 34 -9.44 -8.88 18.48
N VAL A 35 -8.23 -9.25 18.89
CA VAL A 35 -7.27 -10.02 18.09
C VAL A 35 -7.42 -11.49 18.42
N ASN A 36 -7.66 -12.33 17.39
CA ASN A 36 -7.69 -13.77 17.50
C ASN A 36 -6.29 -14.35 17.31
N ARG A 37 -5.65 -14.06 16.18
CA ARG A 37 -4.31 -14.58 15.84
C ARG A 37 -3.39 -13.44 15.38
N ARG A 38 -2.09 -13.64 15.55
CA ARG A 38 -1.00 -12.80 15.02
C ARG A 38 -0.08 -13.69 14.20
N ILE A 39 -0.04 -13.47 12.88
CA ILE A 39 0.59 -14.36 11.92
C ILE A 39 1.66 -13.57 11.16
N LEU A 40 2.92 -14.00 11.27
CA LEU A 40 4.03 -13.45 10.50
C LEU A 40 4.57 -14.52 9.55
N ILE A 41 4.65 -14.16 8.27
CA ILE A 41 5.31 -14.97 7.25
C ILE A 41 6.72 -14.42 7.03
N ASP A 42 7.69 -15.23 7.38
CA ASP A 42 9.11 -14.93 7.22
C ASP A 42 9.57 -15.23 5.78
N ASP A 43 10.01 -14.20 5.07
CA ASP A 43 10.51 -14.29 3.69
C ASP A 43 12.03 -14.51 3.69
N HIS A 44 12.49 -15.57 4.36
CA HIS A 44 13.89 -16.01 4.43
C HIS A 44 14.80 -14.96 5.10
N SER A 45 14.43 -14.46 6.27
CA SER A 45 15.26 -13.54 7.04
C SER A 45 16.53 -14.24 7.55
N SER A 46 17.62 -13.49 7.58
CA SER A 46 18.92 -13.87 8.13
C SER A 46 19.26 -13.13 9.43
N ASP A 47 18.38 -12.26 9.89
CA ASP A 47 18.49 -11.51 11.15
C ASP A 47 17.51 -12.06 12.20
N SER A 48 17.39 -11.38 13.34
CA SER A 48 16.50 -11.77 14.45
C SER A 48 15.02 -11.43 14.23
N THR A 49 14.57 -11.31 12.98
CA THR A 49 13.15 -10.99 12.63
C THR A 49 12.19 -11.97 13.29
N VAL A 50 12.44 -13.27 13.18
CA VAL A 50 11.55 -14.33 13.68
C VAL A 50 11.52 -14.36 15.20
N GLU A 51 12.68 -14.25 15.85
CA GLU A 51 12.81 -14.23 17.31
C GLU A 51 12.07 -13.02 17.91
N ILE A 52 12.22 -11.85 17.30
CA ILE A 52 11.51 -10.64 17.73
C ILE A 52 10.00 -10.84 17.61
N ALA A 53 9.51 -11.35 16.47
CA ALA A 53 8.08 -11.58 16.28
C ALA A 53 7.51 -12.54 17.31
N ARG A 54 8.20 -13.64 17.61
CA ARG A 54 7.81 -14.59 18.65
C ARG A 54 7.77 -13.95 20.04
N GLY A 55 8.72 -13.06 20.36
CA GLY A 55 8.73 -12.29 21.59
C GLY A 55 7.51 -11.39 21.78
N PHE A 56 6.82 -11.00 20.69
CA PHE A 56 5.54 -10.28 20.68
C PHE A 56 4.31 -11.21 20.51
N ASN A 57 4.47 -12.52 20.72
CA ASN A 57 3.41 -13.53 20.59
C ASN A 57 2.83 -13.63 19.16
N TRP A 58 3.67 -13.46 18.14
CA TRP A 58 3.30 -13.73 16.77
C TRP A 58 3.67 -15.17 16.40
N GLU A 59 2.73 -15.89 15.80
CA GLU A 59 2.95 -17.15 15.13
C GLU A 59 3.77 -16.90 13.87
N THR A 60 4.85 -17.68 13.68
CA THR A 60 5.76 -17.47 12.55
C THR A 60 5.76 -18.67 11.61
N TYR A 61 5.57 -18.39 10.34
CA TYR A 61 5.61 -19.40 9.27
C TYR A 61 6.60 -18.96 8.20
N LYS A 62 7.16 -19.91 7.46
CA LYS A 62 8.06 -19.62 6.35
C LYS A 62 7.27 -19.30 5.09
N ASN A 63 7.75 -18.33 4.30
CA ASN A 63 7.23 -18.10 2.95
C ASN A 63 7.60 -19.33 2.08
N PRO A 64 6.62 -20.02 1.46
CA PRO A 64 6.90 -21.22 0.66
C PRO A 64 7.71 -20.94 -0.61
N SER A 65 7.75 -19.68 -1.04
CA SER A 65 8.64 -19.24 -2.12
C SER A 65 9.33 -17.93 -1.73
N SER A 66 9.07 -16.82 -2.41
CA SER A 66 9.60 -15.50 -2.02
C SER A 66 8.68 -14.38 -2.49
N GLY A 67 8.84 -13.22 -1.85
CA GLY A 67 8.17 -11.99 -2.23
C GLY A 67 6.78 -11.81 -1.65
N ILE A 68 6.25 -10.60 -1.87
CA ILE A 68 5.03 -10.09 -1.24
C ILE A 68 3.81 -10.96 -1.56
N SER A 69 3.64 -11.33 -2.82
CA SER A 69 2.46 -12.09 -3.27
C SER A 69 2.37 -13.47 -2.61
N ALA A 70 3.49 -14.18 -2.51
CA ALA A 70 3.56 -15.50 -1.89
C ALA A 70 3.35 -15.40 -0.38
N GLY A 71 4.03 -14.47 0.30
CA GLY A 71 3.90 -14.24 1.73
C GLY A 71 2.48 -13.84 2.13
N ALA A 72 1.83 -12.95 1.37
CA ALA A 72 0.47 -12.52 1.62
C ALA A 72 -0.55 -13.66 1.46
N ASN A 73 -0.39 -14.50 0.44
CA ASN A 73 -1.26 -15.66 0.24
C ASN A 73 -1.01 -16.74 1.30
N GLU A 74 0.23 -16.97 1.71
CA GLU A 74 0.53 -17.88 2.81
C GLU A 74 -0.11 -17.40 4.11
N ALA A 75 0.00 -16.10 4.44
CA ALA A 75 -0.67 -15.53 5.59
C ALA A 75 -2.19 -15.73 5.54
N LEU A 76 -2.82 -15.52 4.38
CA LEU A 76 -4.27 -15.70 4.20
C LEU A 76 -4.75 -17.14 4.46
N ARG A 77 -3.89 -18.16 4.25
CA ARG A 77 -4.22 -19.57 4.54
C ARG A 77 -4.40 -19.80 6.04
N HIS A 78 -3.69 -19.07 6.87
CA HIS A 78 -3.74 -19.19 8.33
C HIS A 78 -4.79 -18.29 8.98
N VAL A 79 -5.45 -17.40 8.21
CA VAL A 79 -6.52 -16.53 8.71
C VAL A 79 -7.75 -17.37 9.05
N GLU A 80 -8.35 -17.16 10.22
CA GLU A 80 -9.56 -17.82 10.69
C GLU A 80 -10.72 -16.85 10.95
N SER A 81 -10.39 -15.61 11.29
CA SER A 81 -11.37 -14.57 11.61
C SER A 81 -12.13 -14.07 10.39
N PRO A 82 -13.37 -13.56 10.54
CA PRO A 82 -14.13 -12.97 9.44
C PRO A 82 -13.50 -11.73 8.82
N PHE A 83 -12.57 -11.09 9.55
CA PHE A 83 -11.74 -9.98 9.08
C PHE A 83 -10.28 -10.24 9.41
N PHE A 84 -9.40 -9.70 8.58
CA PHE A 84 -7.97 -9.66 8.89
C PHE A 84 -7.38 -8.30 8.53
N ILE A 85 -6.23 -8.00 9.13
CA ILE A 85 -5.50 -6.74 8.91
C ILE A 85 -4.09 -7.08 8.49
N SER A 86 -3.63 -6.49 7.40
CA SER A 86 -2.25 -6.67 6.93
C SER A 86 -1.38 -5.46 7.25
N PHE A 87 -0.12 -5.74 7.56
CA PHE A 87 0.91 -4.78 7.91
C PHE A 87 2.20 -5.04 7.13
N GLU A 88 2.98 -3.99 6.94
CA GLU A 88 4.40 -4.06 6.57
C GLU A 88 5.27 -3.87 7.82
N GLN A 89 6.48 -4.43 7.79
CA GLN A 89 7.42 -4.44 8.91
C GLN A 89 7.96 -3.06 9.32
N ASP A 90 7.69 -2.02 8.53
CA ASP A 90 8.25 -0.67 8.68
C ASP A 90 7.15 0.43 8.65
N LEU A 91 5.93 0.09 9.06
CA LEU A 91 4.81 1.01 9.13
C LEU A 91 4.27 1.19 10.56
N LEU A 92 4.21 2.42 11.03
CA LEU A 92 3.57 2.77 12.31
C LEU A 92 2.14 3.23 12.08
N LEU A 93 1.19 2.50 12.63
CA LEU A 93 -0.23 2.89 12.59
C LEU A 93 -0.45 4.25 13.28
N THR A 94 -1.38 5.04 12.76
CA THR A 94 -1.94 6.16 13.53
C THR A 94 -2.80 5.62 14.67
N LYS A 95 -2.82 6.32 15.80
CA LYS A 95 -3.49 5.85 17.03
C LYS A 95 -5.01 5.68 16.86
N GLU A 96 -5.60 6.48 16.00
CA GLU A 96 -7.05 6.49 15.73
C GLU A 96 -7.48 5.36 14.78
N TRP A 97 -6.54 4.61 14.22
CA TRP A 97 -6.77 3.63 13.16
C TRP A 97 -7.87 2.62 13.50
N TRP A 98 -7.79 2.00 14.68
CA TRP A 98 -8.76 0.99 15.11
C TRP A 98 -10.16 1.55 15.33
N ASN A 99 -10.27 2.80 15.72
CA ASN A 99 -11.55 3.43 16.00
C ASN A 99 -12.31 3.78 14.72
N GLU A 100 -11.60 4.01 13.61
CA GLU A 100 -12.20 4.56 12.38
C GLU A 100 -12.32 3.51 11.26
N ILE A 101 -11.28 2.70 11.01
CA ILE A 101 -11.27 1.75 9.89
C ILE A 101 -12.44 0.75 9.92
N PRO A 102 -12.77 0.10 11.06
CA PRO A 102 -13.86 -0.87 11.11
C PRO A 102 -15.24 -0.27 10.80
N ARG A 103 -15.46 1.02 11.02
CA ARG A 103 -16.75 1.70 10.74
C ARG A 103 -17.10 1.73 9.26
N HIS A 104 -16.09 1.79 8.39
CA HIS A 104 -16.34 1.82 6.94
C HIS A 104 -17.00 0.54 6.41
N PHE A 105 -16.87 -0.59 7.11
CA PHE A 105 -17.48 -1.87 6.71
C PHE A 105 -19.01 -1.93 6.90
N GLU A 106 -19.62 -0.93 7.53
CA GLU A 106 -21.07 -0.77 7.61
C GLU A 106 -21.68 -0.38 6.25
N LYS A 107 -20.88 0.18 5.36
CA LYS A 107 -21.31 0.52 3.99
C LYS A 107 -21.43 -0.75 3.14
N LYS A 108 -22.50 -0.83 2.35
CA LYS A 108 -22.71 -1.93 1.40
C LYS A 108 -21.52 -2.06 0.44
N LYS A 109 -21.19 -3.32 0.10
CA LYS A 109 -20.12 -3.66 -0.86
C LYS A 109 -18.69 -3.28 -0.45
N VAL A 110 -18.47 -2.64 0.69
CA VAL A 110 -17.12 -2.39 1.19
C VAL A 110 -16.52 -3.70 1.68
N ALA A 111 -15.40 -4.09 1.10
CA ALA A 111 -14.71 -5.32 1.42
C ALA A 111 -13.27 -5.09 1.89
N VAL A 112 -12.67 -3.95 1.56
CA VAL A 112 -11.33 -3.56 1.99
C VAL A 112 -11.32 -2.10 2.38
N VAL A 113 -10.59 -1.78 3.46
CA VAL A 113 -10.41 -0.40 3.93
C VAL A 113 -8.95 -0.19 4.34
N SER A 114 -8.31 0.80 3.75
CA SER A 114 -6.94 1.21 4.08
C SER A 114 -6.91 2.58 4.76
N GLY A 115 -5.92 2.81 5.63
CA GLY A 115 -5.45 4.15 5.92
C GLY A 115 -4.47 4.65 4.84
N MET A 116 -4.16 5.93 4.87
CA MET A 116 -3.11 6.51 4.04
C MET A 116 -1.74 6.32 4.69
N ARG A 117 -0.70 6.06 3.90
CA ARG A 117 0.68 6.06 4.39
C ARG A 117 1.42 7.33 3.96
N VAL A 118 2.22 7.88 4.88
CA VAL A 118 3.07 9.04 4.63
C VAL A 118 4.49 8.80 5.15
N ALA A 119 5.47 9.39 4.49
CA ALA A 119 6.86 9.26 4.92
C ALA A 119 7.10 9.90 6.29
N GLU A 120 8.00 9.31 7.08
CA GLU A 120 8.48 9.93 8.31
C GLU A 120 9.34 11.16 7.98
N LYS A 121 10.29 11.02 7.06
CA LYS A 121 11.26 12.05 6.65
C LYS A 121 11.54 11.98 5.13
N PRO A 122 11.90 13.10 4.50
CA PRO A 122 11.91 14.49 5.01
C PRO A 122 10.48 15.08 5.08
N ALA A 123 10.32 16.16 5.83
CA ALA A 123 9.01 16.82 6.02
C ALA A 123 8.34 17.22 4.69
N GLY A 124 9.12 17.73 3.74
CA GLY A 124 8.59 18.09 2.42
C GLY A 124 8.06 16.91 1.61
N LEU A 125 8.66 15.72 1.71
CA LEU A 125 8.11 14.50 1.12
C LEU A 125 6.76 14.15 1.75
N ARG A 126 6.67 14.19 3.07
CA ARG A 126 5.42 13.97 3.81
C ARG A 126 4.33 14.95 3.37
N LYS A 127 4.65 16.24 3.33
CA LYS A 127 3.70 17.28 2.89
C LYS A 127 3.27 17.09 1.43
N LEU A 128 4.19 16.72 0.54
CA LEU A 128 3.87 16.43 -0.84
C LEU A 128 2.88 15.24 -0.95
N GLN A 129 3.12 14.16 -0.21
CA GLN A 129 2.20 13.01 -0.17
C GLN A 129 0.83 13.40 0.40
N GLN A 130 0.79 14.22 1.45
CA GLN A 130 -0.45 14.76 2.00
C GLN A 130 -1.19 15.66 1.02
N TYR A 131 -0.48 16.50 0.26
CA TYR A 131 -1.07 17.32 -0.80
C TYR A 131 -1.73 16.45 -1.87
N VAL A 132 -1.03 15.44 -2.34
CA VAL A 132 -1.55 14.50 -3.34
C VAL A 132 -2.80 13.77 -2.79
N ALA A 133 -2.75 13.28 -1.56
CA ALA A 133 -3.90 12.65 -0.91
C ALA A 133 -5.14 13.56 -0.83
N ARG A 134 -4.95 14.84 -0.47
CA ARG A 134 -6.04 15.83 -0.42
C ARG A 134 -6.66 16.09 -1.79
N LYS A 135 -5.83 16.19 -2.83
CA LYS A 135 -6.29 16.38 -4.19
C LYS A 135 -7.22 15.25 -4.63
N TYR A 136 -6.80 14.01 -4.44
CA TYR A 136 -7.59 12.84 -4.87
C TYR A 136 -8.78 12.53 -3.94
N ARG A 137 -8.81 13.06 -2.71
CA ARG A 137 -9.97 12.97 -1.83
C ARG A 137 -11.20 13.67 -2.41
N GLY A 138 -11.00 14.79 -3.13
CA GLY A 138 -12.07 15.55 -3.80
C GLY A 138 -12.61 14.91 -5.08
N GLU A 139 -11.88 13.96 -5.68
CA GLU A 139 -12.24 13.32 -6.94
C GLU A 139 -13.25 12.16 -6.78
N LYS A 140 -13.98 12.09 -5.65
CA LYS A 140 -15.07 11.12 -5.44
C LYS A 140 -16.19 11.19 -6.48
N GLU A 141 -16.29 12.31 -7.20
CA GLU A 141 -17.33 12.57 -8.20
C GLU A 141 -16.97 12.17 -9.64
N LEU A 142 -15.70 11.79 -9.90
CA LEU A 142 -15.33 11.23 -11.18
C LEU A 142 -16.08 9.90 -11.40
N SER A 143 -16.77 9.76 -12.54
CA SER A 143 -17.47 8.53 -12.89
C SER A 143 -16.55 7.32 -12.71
N SER A 144 -17.09 6.19 -12.28
CA SER A 144 -16.33 4.93 -12.08
C SER A 144 -15.52 4.56 -13.32
N TRP A 145 -16.06 4.87 -14.51
CA TRP A 145 -15.42 4.69 -15.81
C TRP A 145 -14.16 5.55 -16.00
N LEU A 146 -14.18 6.83 -15.61
CA LEU A 146 -13.02 7.71 -15.73
C LEU A 146 -11.95 7.36 -14.68
N ARG A 147 -12.38 6.99 -13.46
CA ARG A 147 -11.49 6.52 -12.40
C ARG A 147 -10.72 5.26 -12.79
N SER A 148 -11.39 4.28 -13.38
CA SER A 148 -10.75 3.03 -13.79
C SER A 148 -9.69 3.22 -14.87
N ARG A 149 -9.79 4.28 -15.68
CA ARG A 149 -8.79 4.64 -16.69
C ARG A 149 -7.61 5.46 -16.15
N MET A 150 -7.71 6.00 -14.94
CA MET A 150 -6.64 6.76 -14.28
C MET A 150 -5.99 5.92 -13.19
N MET A 151 -5.20 4.90 -13.57
CA MET A 151 -4.61 3.93 -12.65
C MET A 151 -3.99 4.57 -11.40
N ALA A 152 -3.21 5.64 -11.56
CA ALA A 152 -2.57 6.33 -10.44
C ALA A 152 -3.57 6.95 -9.44
N ALA A 153 -4.71 7.47 -9.92
CA ALA A 153 -5.76 8.01 -9.05
C ALA A 153 -6.59 6.90 -8.41
N PHE A 154 -6.85 5.83 -9.15
CA PHE A 154 -7.63 4.70 -8.68
C PHE A 154 -6.92 3.90 -7.58
N THR A 155 -5.60 3.73 -7.68
CA THR A 155 -4.78 2.94 -6.75
C THR A 155 -4.16 3.75 -5.62
N LEU A 156 -4.27 5.09 -5.65
CA LEU A 156 -3.66 5.93 -4.63
C LEU A 156 -4.15 5.59 -3.22
N GLY A 157 -3.21 5.29 -2.32
CA GLY A 157 -3.48 4.91 -0.94
C GLY A 157 -4.06 3.50 -0.77
N LYS A 158 -4.37 2.79 -1.85
CA LYS A 158 -4.68 1.36 -1.81
C LYS A 158 -3.35 0.60 -1.73
N THR A 159 -3.00 0.18 -0.55
CA THR A 159 -1.74 -0.51 -0.24
C THR A 159 -2.05 -1.76 0.55
N LEU A 160 -1.19 -2.77 0.51
CA LEU A 160 -1.42 -4.00 1.28
C LEU A 160 -1.14 -3.81 2.77
N ASP A 161 -0.33 -2.83 3.12
CA ASP A 161 -0.08 -2.41 4.48
C ASP A 161 -1.23 -1.55 5.03
N ASN A 162 -1.38 -1.47 6.34
CA ASN A 162 -2.35 -0.54 6.96
C ASN A 162 -3.79 -0.79 6.48
N THR A 163 -4.15 -2.06 6.22
CA THR A 163 -5.37 -2.41 5.49
C THR A 163 -6.14 -3.54 6.16
N MET A 164 -7.45 -3.35 6.31
CA MET A 164 -8.39 -4.35 6.83
C MET A 164 -9.24 -4.91 5.70
N TYR A 165 -9.47 -6.23 5.73
CA TYR A 165 -10.15 -7.00 4.69
C TYR A 165 -11.28 -7.85 5.26
N LYS A 166 -12.33 -8.10 4.47
CA LYS A 166 -13.28 -9.19 4.68
C LYS A 166 -12.66 -10.49 4.17
N THR A 167 -12.45 -11.46 5.05
CA THR A 167 -11.79 -12.74 4.74
C THR A 167 -12.51 -13.51 3.65
N GLU A 168 -13.84 -13.62 3.74
CA GLU A 168 -14.66 -14.32 2.76
C GLU A 168 -14.50 -13.75 1.34
N VAL A 169 -14.53 -12.41 1.20
CA VAL A 169 -14.36 -11.76 -0.11
C VAL A 169 -12.97 -12.03 -0.67
N MET A 170 -11.92 -11.94 0.16
CA MET A 170 -10.56 -12.23 -0.30
C MET A 170 -10.40 -13.68 -0.76
N ARG A 171 -10.99 -14.64 -0.06
CA ARG A 171 -10.99 -16.06 -0.46
C ARG A 171 -11.76 -16.30 -1.76
N ASN A 172 -12.93 -15.71 -1.91
CA ASN A 172 -13.76 -15.82 -3.11
C ASN A 172 -13.09 -15.21 -4.36
N LEU A 173 -12.24 -14.18 -4.16
CA LEU A 173 -11.41 -13.62 -5.22
C LEU A 173 -10.15 -14.47 -5.54
N GLY A 174 -9.94 -15.60 -4.85
CA GLY A 174 -8.76 -16.43 -5.00
C GLY A 174 -7.51 -15.90 -4.32
N GLY A 175 -7.66 -15.03 -3.32
CA GLY A 175 -6.58 -14.44 -2.56
C GLY A 175 -5.91 -13.23 -3.23
N PHE A 176 -4.67 -12.97 -2.81
CA PHE A 176 -3.84 -11.90 -3.38
C PHE A 176 -3.35 -12.29 -4.78
N PRO A 177 -3.34 -11.35 -5.75
CA PRO A 177 -2.86 -11.62 -7.10
C PRO A 177 -1.43 -12.19 -7.11
N LYS A 178 -1.24 -13.27 -7.85
CA LYS A 178 0.11 -13.83 -8.07
C LYS A 178 0.85 -12.96 -9.07
N MET A 179 1.94 -12.35 -8.64
CA MET A 179 2.78 -11.48 -9.44
C MET A 179 4.12 -12.15 -9.76
N THR A 180 4.66 -11.87 -10.93
CA THR A 180 6.04 -12.23 -11.30
C THR A 180 7.06 -11.23 -10.78
N VAL A 181 6.59 -10.04 -10.40
CA VAL A 181 7.40 -8.93 -9.85
C VAL A 181 6.95 -8.56 -8.44
N ASN A 182 7.84 -8.03 -7.63
CA ASN A 182 7.55 -7.62 -6.25
C ASN A 182 6.88 -6.23 -6.18
N ALA A 183 5.91 -5.98 -7.06
CA ALA A 183 5.16 -4.73 -7.08
C ALA A 183 3.77 -4.93 -7.67
N GLY A 184 2.83 -4.02 -7.36
CA GLY A 184 1.52 -3.93 -7.99
C GLY A 184 0.48 -4.95 -7.56
N VAL A 185 0.76 -5.78 -6.55
CA VAL A 185 -0.23 -6.72 -5.97
C VAL A 185 -1.49 -5.96 -5.54
N ASP A 186 -1.30 -4.83 -4.87
CA ASP A 186 -2.36 -3.91 -4.44
C ASP A 186 -3.14 -3.33 -5.62
N ALA A 187 -2.45 -2.88 -6.66
CA ALA A 187 -3.08 -2.34 -7.86
C ALA A 187 -3.95 -3.39 -8.56
N VAL A 188 -3.41 -4.58 -8.81
CA VAL A 188 -4.17 -5.68 -9.45
C VAL A 188 -5.36 -6.09 -8.58
N LEU A 189 -5.17 -6.24 -7.27
CA LEU A 189 -6.23 -6.57 -6.33
C LEU A 189 -7.36 -5.53 -6.35
N ALA A 190 -7.01 -4.24 -6.36
CA ALA A 190 -8.00 -3.17 -6.39
C ALA A 190 -8.90 -3.24 -7.64
N TYR A 191 -8.33 -3.55 -8.80
CA TYR A 191 -9.11 -3.74 -10.03
C TYR A 191 -9.93 -5.03 -10.03
N LYS A 192 -9.41 -6.14 -9.48
CA LYS A 192 -10.19 -7.39 -9.31
C LYS A 192 -11.40 -7.16 -8.43
N MET A 193 -11.25 -6.43 -7.33
CA MET A 193 -12.35 -6.11 -6.42
C MET A 193 -13.41 -5.25 -7.08
N GLU A 194 -13.02 -4.20 -7.79
CA GLU A 194 -13.95 -3.34 -8.51
C GLU A 194 -14.75 -4.14 -9.58
N LYS A 195 -14.06 -5.00 -10.34
CA LYS A 195 -14.71 -5.91 -11.31
C LYS A 195 -15.72 -6.86 -10.66
N ALA A 196 -15.42 -7.34 -9.45
CA ALA A 196 -16.31 -8.18 -8.66
C ALA A 196 -17.45 -7.42 -7.96
N GLY A 197 -17.54 -6.11 -8.13
CA GLY A 197 -18.56 -5.24 -7.54
C GLY A 197 -18.33 -4.89 -6.07
N PHE A 198 -17.11 -5.06 -5.56
CA PHE A 198 -16.72 -4.66 -4.21
C PHE A 198 -15.93 -3.36 -4.21
N HIS A 199 -15.97 -2.65 -3.09
CA HIS A 199 -15.25 -1.40 -2.93
C HIS A 199 -14.06 -1.54 -1.97
N TRP A 200 -12.93 -0.96 -2.39
CA TRP A 200 -11.79 -0.67 -1.54
C TRP A 200 -11.77 0.82 -1.19
N ILE A 201 -12.05 1.15 0.06
CA ILE A 201 -12.04 2.52 0.56
C ILE A 201 -10.66 2.86 1.11
N VAL A 202 -10.20 4.09 0.85
CA VAL A 202 -9.02 4.69 1.51
C VAL A 202 -9.49 5.82 2.41
N ASP A 203 -9.19 5.73 3.71
CA ASP A 203 -9.38 6.84 4.62
C ASP A 203 -8.12 7.73 4.65
N TYR A 204 -8.15 8.79 3.90
CA TYR A 204 -7.03 9.74 3.76
C TYR A 204 -6.78 10.58 5.02
N ASN A 205 -7.67 10.56 6.02
CA ASN A 205 -7.45 11.24 7.30
C ASN A 205 -6.57 10.41 8.23
N LEU A 206 -6.59 9.09 8.08
CA LEU A 206 -5.82 8.17 8.89
C LEU A 206 -4.43 7.97 8.27
N GLN A 207 -3.50 8.81 8.69
CA GLN A 207 -2.14 8.84 8.12
C GLN A 207 -1.17 8.05 8.99
N SER A 208 -0.92 6.81 8.61
CA SER A 208 0.13 5.97 9.21
C SER A 208 1.51 6.34 8.67
N THR A 209 2.53 6.19 9.50
CA THR A 209 3.89 6.66 9.18
C THR A 209 4.76 5.52 8.70
N HIS A 210 5.28 5.63 7.48
CA HIS A 210 6.26 4.69 6.93
C HIS A 210 7.67 5.12 7.39
N ILE A 211 8.23 4.41 8.38
CA ILE A 211 9.47 4.80 9.07
C ILE A 211 10.74 4.57 8.27
N ARG A 212 10.69 3.66 7.30
CA ARG A 212 11.81 3.36 6.41
C ARG A 212 12.00 4.40 5.32
N LYS A 213 10.95 5.12 4.94
CA LYS A 213 10.96 6.04 3.81
C LYS A 213 11.74 7.32 4.12
N ASN A 214 12.76 7.53 3.32
CA ASN A 214 13.44 8.81 3.14
C ASN A 214 13.42 9.16 1.64
N LEU A 215 13.90 10.33 1.28
CA LEU A 215 13.85 10.78 -0.11
C LEU A 215 14.58 9.82 -1.08
N ARG A 216 15.76 9.32 -0.70
CA ARG A 216 16.55 8.41 -1.55
C ARG A 216 15.84 7.08 -1.79
N GLU A 217 15.24 6.52 -0.75
CA GLU A 217 14.46 5.29 -0.85
C GLU A 217 13.17 5.50 -1.65
N GLU A 218 12.50 6.64 -1.46
CA GLU A 218 11.34 7.00 -2.27
C GLU A 218 11.68 7.10 -3.75
N LEU A 219 12.77 7.78 -4.11
CA LEU A 219 13.22 7.89 -5.51
C LEU A 219 13.52 6.52 -6.12
N ARG A 220 14.22 5.64 -5.38
CA ARG A 220 14.49 4.27 -5.80
C ARG A 220 13.21 3.47 -5.98
N HIS A 221 12.27 3.60 -5.05
CA HIS A 221 10.97 2.93 -5.14
C HIS A 221 10.15 3.41 -6.34
N GLN A 222 10.12 4.71 -6.62
CA GLN A 222 9.44 5.28 -7.78
C GLN A 222 10.05 4.78 -9.09
N GLN A 223 11.38 4.70 -9.16
CA GLN A 223 12.09 4.16 -10.33
C GLN A 223 11.78 2.67 -10.52
N LEU A 224 11.88 1.87 -9.46
CA LEU A 224 11.60 0.43 -9.49
C LEU A 224 10.14 0.14 -9.87
N TYR A 225 9.19 0.85 -9.25
CA TYR A 225 7.77 0.69 -9.58
C TYR A 225 7.50 1.02 -11.07
N ALA A 226 8.09 2.10 -11.57
CA ALA A 226 7.91 2.50 -12.97
C ALA A 226 8.51 1.50 -13.95
N SER A 227 9.62 0.83 -13.63
CA SER A 227 10.19 -0.23 -14.48
C SER A 227 9.31 -1.48 -14.57
N MET A 228 8.47 -1.74 -13.56
CA MET A 228 7.56 -2.89 -13.50
C MET A 228 6.15 -2.60 -14.04
N LEU A 229 5.87 -1.37 -14.51
CA LEU A 229 4.53 -0.97 -14.94
C LEU A 229 3.97 -1.77 -16.10
N LYS A 230 4.83 -2.28 -16.98
CA LYS A 230 4.44 -3.13 -18.10
C LYS A 230 3.82 -4.43 -17.60
N GLU A 231 4.50 -5.13 -16.67
CA GLU A 231 4.01 -6.38 -16.08
C GLU A 231 2.75 -6.14 -15.25
N ILE A 232 2.72 -5.07 -14.46
CA ILE A 232 1.53 -4.69 -13.68
C ILE A 232 0.33 -4.46 -14.60
N SER A 233 0.52 -3.70 -15.69
CA SER A 233 -0.53 -3.41 -16.66
C SER A 233 -1.01 -4.67 -17.39
N LEU A 234 -0.09 -5.55 -17.80
CA LEU A 234 -0.43 -6.84 -18.39
C LEU A 234 -1.21 -7.72 -17.44
N LYS A 235 -0.80 -7.78 -16.17
CA LYS A 235 -1.51 -8.55 -15.15
C LYS A 235 -2.91 -8.01 -14.89
N ILE A 236 -3.09 -6.69 -14.78
CA ILE A 236 -4.41 -6.07 -14.67
C ILE A 236 -5.28 -6.46 -15.89
N ARG A 237 -4.74 -6.39 -17.09
CA ARG A 237 -5.46 -6.78 -18.32
C ARG A 237 -5.90 -8.26 -18.28
N GLN A 238 -5.01 -9.16 -17.86
CA GLN A 238 -5.33 -10.59 -17.75
C GLN A 238 -6.45 -10.85 -16.73
N GLU A 239 -6.38 -10.22 -15.56
CA GLU A 239 -7.35 -10.47 -14.47
C GLU A 239 -8.69 -9.74 -14.68
N THR A 240 -8.71 -8.63 -15.39
CA THR A 240 -9.89 -7.75 -15.46
C THR A 240 -10.40 -7.44 -16.86
N GLY A 241 -9.58 -7.64 -17.89
CA GLY A 241 -9.86 -7.22 -19.27
C GLY A 241 -9.57 -5.74 -19.53
N LEU A 242 -9.20 -4.94 -18.50
CA LEU A 242 -8.90 -3.52 -18.67
C LEU A 242 -7.48 -3.32 -19.21
N ALA A 243 -7.34 -2.49 -20.23
CA ALA A 243 -6.04 -2.14 -20.78
C ALA A 243 -5.65 -0.71 -20.39
N PHE A 244 -4.43 -0.56 -19.89
CA PHE A 244 -3.83 0.76 -19.60
C PHE A 244 -2.65 0.98 -20.53
N SER A 245 -2.60 2.16 -21.13
CA SER A 245 -1.41 2.63 -21.84
C SER A 245 -0.83 3.82 -21.10
N ILE A 246 0.42 3.70 -20.68
CA ILE A 246 1.18 4.84 -20.19
C ILE A 246 1.99 5.35 -21.37
N THR A 247 1.55 6.47 -21.96
CA THR A 247 2.26 7.05 -23.08
C THR A 247 3.53 7.75 -22.60
N ARG A 248 4.66 7.48 -23.26
CA ARG A 248 5.93 8.14 -22.96
C ARG A 248 5.78 9.67 -22.98
N SER A 249 5.05 10.21 -23.96
CA SER A 249 4.78 11.64 -24.10
C SER A 249 4.13 12.24 -22.84
N SER A 250 3.17 11.55 -22.22
CA SER A 250 2.53 12.04 -20.99
C SER A 250 3.50 12.07 -19.79
N VAL A 251 4.42 11.11 -19.73
CA VAL A 251 5.43 11.06 -18.66
C VAL A 251 6.45 12.18 -18.83
N PHE A 252 6.96 12.39 -20.06
CA PHE A 252 7.90 13.47 -20.35
C PHE A 252 7.26 14.85 -20.19
N PHE A 253 6.01 15.03 -20.60
CA PHE A 253 5.28 16.27 -20.35
C PHE A 253 5.19 16.57 -18.84
N ARG A 254 4.79 15.59 -18.03
CA ARG A 254 4.72 15.74 -16.55
C ARG A 254 6.09 16.01 -15.93
N LEU A 255 7.16 15.44 -16.48
CA LEU A 255 8.52 15.74 -16.03
C LEU A 255 8.89 17.19 -16.39
N ALA A 256 8.64 17.63 -17.61
CA ALA A 256 8.97 18.98 -18.08
C ALA A 256 8.27 20.08 -17.25
N ILE A 257 7.00 19.90 -16.91
CA ILE A 257 6.26 20.89 -16.07
C ILE A 257 6.53 20.75 -14.57
N SER A 258 7.24 19.71 -14.14
CA SER A 258 7.40 19.40 -12.71
C SER A 258 8.14 20.47 -11.90
N PRO A 259 9.11 21.25 -12.42
CA PRO A 259 9.69 22.36 -11.67
C PRO A 259 8.66 23.43 -11.32
N ALA A 260 7.85 23.87 -12.30
CA ALA A 260 6.81 24.88 -12.08
C ALA A 260 5.72 24.37 -11.13
N THR A 261 5.25 23.13 -11.31
CA THR A 261 4.27 22.53 -10.40
C THR A 261 4.85 22.31 -9.01
N GLY A 262 6.13 22.00 -8.89
CA GLY A 262 6.85 21.89 -7.62
C GLY A 262 6.85 23.21 -6.84
N VAL A 263 7.12 24.33 -7.51
CA VAL A 263 7.04 25.67 -6.92
C VAL A 263 5.63 25.98 -6.42
N LEU A 264 4.61 25.77 -7.25
CA LEU A 264 3.22 26.01 -6.86
C LEU A 264 2.80 25.18 -5.64
N ILE A 265 3.19 23.92 -5.58
CA ILE A 265 2.90 23.05 -4.43
C ILE A 265 3.69 23.51 -3.20
N ALA A 266 4.95 23.89 -3.36
CA ALA A 266 5.79 24.39 -2.28
C ALA A 266 5.20 25.63 -1.61
N LEU A 267 4.74 26.59 -2.40
CA LEU A 267 4.02 27.79 -1.91
C LEU A 267 2.75 27.40 -1.14
N ARG A 268 1.93 26.52 -1.71
CA ARG A 268 0.68 26.07 -1.07
C ARG A 268 0.90 25.30 0.22
N MET A 269 1.94 24.49 0.28
CA MET A 269 2.26 23.67 1.45
C MET A 269 3.22 24.35 2.43
N ARG A 270 3.67 25.56 2.10
CA ARG A 270 4.65 26.35 2.88
C ARG A 270 5.90 25.52 3.21
N ASP A 271 6.46 24.89 2.16
CA ASP A 271 7.68 24.07 2.31
C ASP A 271 8.53 24.17 1.03
N PRO A 272 9.64 24.93 1.06
CA PRO A 272 10.49 25.15 -0.11
C PRO A 272 11.18 23.87 -0.61
N SER A 273 11.34 22.84 0.23
CA SER A 273 11.98 21.61 -0.21
C SER A 273 11.18 20.86 -1.28
N ILE A 274 9.89 21.12 -1.41
CA ILE A 274 9.02 20.50 -2.43
C ILE A 274 9.44 20.98 -3.85
N THR A 275 10.06 22.14 -3.99
CA THR A 275 10.54 22.65 -5.29
C THR A 275 11.50 21.69 -5.98
N TYR A 276 12.33 20.98 -5.23
CA TYR A 276 13.26 19.97 -5.77
C TYR A 276 12.77 18.52 -5.57
N ILE A 277 12.04 18.22 -4.48
CA ILE A 277 11.53 16.88 -4.22
C ILE A 277 10.56 16.43 -5.33
N HIS A 278 9.64 17.30 -5.73
CA HIS A 278 8.63 16.94 -6.76
C HIS A 278 9.27 16.63 -8.12
N PRO A 279 10.16 17.46 -8.69
CA PRO A 279 10.85 17.10 -9.94
C PRO A 279 11.72 15.85 -9.83
N LEU A 280 12.41 15.63 -8.71
CA LEU A 280 13.22 14.42 -8.51
C LEU A 280 12.38 13.14 -8.55
N ILE A 281 11.18 13.15 -7.94
CA ILE A 281 10.24 12.01 -8.01
C ILE A 281 9.81 11.76 -9.46
N ARG A 282 9.49 12.82 -10.22
CA ARG A 282 9.11 12.68 -11.63
C ARG A 282 10.24 12.16 -12.50
N LEU A 283 11.47 12.61 -12.24
CA LEU A 283 12.67 12.11 -12.93
C LEU A 283 12.94 10.63 -12.62
N ALA A 284 12.85 10.25 -11.34
CA ALA A 284 13.02 8.85 -10.94
C ALA A 284 12.00 7.94 -11.62
N TYR A 285 10.73 8.36 -11.68
CA TYR A 285 9.66 7.63 -12.37
C TYR A 285 9.94 7.51 -13.88
N ALA A 286 10.34 8.60 -14.54
CA ALA A 286 10.68 8.59 -15.96
C ALA A 286 11.88 7.66 -16.27
N LYS A 287 12.93 7.69 -15.43
CA LYS A 287 14.08 6.76 -15.55
C LYS A 287 13.66 5.30 -15.44
N GLY A 288 12.77 4.96 -14.48
CA GLY A 288 12.26 3.62 -14.34
C GLY A 288 11.48 3.15 -15.56
N LEU A 289 10.61 4.00 -16.10
CA LEU A 289 9.83 3.68 -17.31
C LEU A 289 10.72 3.41 -18.53
N LEU A 290 11.83 4.14 -18.66
CA LEU A 290 12.81 3.91 -19.74
C LEU A 290 13.59 2.62 -19.54
N ALA A 291 14.00 2.30 -18.30
CA ALA A 291 14.74 1.09 -17.98
C ALA A 291 13.92 -0.20 -18.20
N GLY A 292 12.62 -0.18 -17.98
CA GLY A 292 11.73 -1.34 -18.18
C GLY A 292 11.39 -1.65 -19.65
N HIS A 293 12.08 -1.04 -20.61
CA HIS A 293 11.89 -1.27 -22.05
C HIS A 293 13.04 -2.03 -22.71
N HIS A 294 14.00 -2.51 -21.94
CA HIS A 294 15.08 -3.35 -22.46
C HIS A 294 14.74 -4.83 -22.20
N ASP A 295 13.72 -5.33 -22.98
CA ASP A 295 13.55 -6.76 -23.32
C ASP A 295 12.61 -6.88 -24.54
#